data_02367b0d10fe0566f526dfc5e370a86c
#
_entry.id   02367b0d10fe0566f526dfc5e370a86c
#
_cell.length_a   1.000
_cell.length_b   1.000
_cell.length_c   1.000
_cell.angle_alpha   90.00
_cell.angle_beta   90.00
_cell.angle_gamma   90.00
#
_symmetry.space_group_name_H-M   'P 1'
#
loop_
_entity.id
_entity.type
_entity.pdbx_description
1 polymer ?
#
loop_
_entity_poly.entity_id
_entity_poly.type
_entity_poly.pdbx_seq_one_letter_code
_entity_poly.pdbx_strand_id
1 'polypeptide(L)'
;MKLSRILAAASTIVVLASSMAFALPTGQIAIPSTDAKGFKDVTINISNIARFNNTGGAANPNYYNVGVVAGVLPFEAVKLEIGADFITTGNKGNRADDSPFYFNAKLATAEDLGGNKWMPAFAVGVYNLGTLDTSVVSTRQNLVYGLVAKTIPVIGRISAGGYHGSSRALANGTNFSGTDNNSGVLVSWDRTMTEISDKLWFGIDYMSGNNANGQLGFGASWAFSKTITLLAGVQVFNPGYKPSENESIPGGKTAFTTQLFINF
;
A
#
# COMPACT_ATOMS: atom_id res chain seq x y z
N MET A 1 -6.97 48.81 -11.47
CA MET A 1 -7.85 48.18 -10.45
C MET A 1 -8.43 46.80 -10.80
N LYS A 2 -8.09 46.17 -11.93
CA LYS A 2 -8.62 44.83 -12.31
C LYS A 2 -7.65 43.67 -12.11
N LEU A 3 -6.32 43.93 -12.08
CA LEU A 3 -5.31 42.88 -11.96
C LEU A 3 -5.17 42.36 -10.52
N SER A 4 -5.33 43.21 -9.51
CA SER A 4 -5.26 42.82 -8.09
C SER A 4 -6.44 41.94 -7.64
N ARG A 5 -7.60 42.06 -8.28
CA ARG A 5 -8.78 41.22 -7.99
C ARG A 5 -8.68 39.84 -8.62
N ILE A 6 -7.97 39.69 -9.74
CA ILE A 6 -7.74 38.43 -10.41
C ILE A 6 -6.68 37.64 -9.63
N LEU A 7 -5.64 38.29 -9.13
CA LEU A 7 -4.62 37.66 -8.27
C LEU A 7 -5.16 37.23 -6.90
N ALA A 8 -6.09 38.02 -6.32
CA ALA A 8 -6.75 37.63 -5.07
C ALA A 8 -7.73 36.46 -5.26
N ALA A 9 -8.42 36.39 -6.41
CA ALA A 9 -9.30 35.27 -6.73
C ALA A 9 -8.48 33.97 -7.03
N ALA A 10 -7.34 34.10 -7.71
CA ALA A 10 -6.44 32.96 -7.94
C ALA A 10 -5.80 32.45 -6.64
N SER A 11 -5.46 33.36 -5.71
CA SER A 11 -4.93 32.98 -4.39
C SER A 11 -5.97 32.32 -3.49
N THR A 12 -7.25 32.70 -3.63
CA THR A 12 -8.35 32.11 -2.84
C THR A 12 -8.76 30.72 -3.38
N ILE A 13 -8.58 30.45 -4.67
CA ILE A 13 -8.86 29.15 -5.28
C ILE A 13 -7.79 28.12 -4.87
N VAL A 14 -6.54 28.54 -4.66
CA VAL A 14 -5.46 27.64 -4.23
C VAL A 14 -5.62 27.21 -2.75
N VAL A 15 -6.26 28.02 -1.90
CA VAL A 15 -6.48 27.72 -0.47
C VAL A 15 -7.72 26.84 -0.24
N LEU A 16 -8.68 26.81 -1.18
CA LEU A 16 -9.90 26.00 -1.05
C LEU A 16 -9.75 24.58 -1.66
N ALA A 17 -8.70 24.33 -2.42
CA ALA A 17 -8.41 22.98 -2.97
C ALA A 17 -7.76 22.02 -1.94
N SER A 18 -7.37 22.53 -0.77
CA SER A 18 -6.67 21.72 0.26
C SER A 18 -7.59 21.06 1.29
N SER A 19 -8.91 21.15 1.18
CA SER A 19 -9.82 20.60 2.19
C SER A 19 -10.81 19.55 1.68
N MET A 20 -10.69 19.06 0.44
CA MET A 20 -11.39 17.85 0.01
C MET A 20 -10.45 16.66 0.16
N ALA A 21 -10.18 16.26 1.40
CA ALA A 21 -9.59 14.97 1.69
C ALA A 21 -10.61 13.88 1.34
N PHE A 22 -10.63 13.46 0.06
CA PHE A 22 -11.23 12.18 -0.26
C PHE A 22 -10.47 11.11 0.50
N ALA A 23 -11.18 10.09 0.94
CA ALA A 23 -10.60 8.96 1.63
C ALA A 23 -9.68 8.17 0.69
N LEU A 24 -8.47 8.66 0.51
CA LEU A 24 -7.42 7.95 -0.20
C LEU A 24 -6.95 6.78 0.69
N PRO A 25 -6.67 5.63 0.11
CA PRO A 25 -6.07 4.53 0.85
C PRO A 25 -4.74 4.96 1.47
N THR A 26 -4.43 4.47 2.67
CA THR A 26 -3.14 4.72 3.32
C THR A 26 -1.98 3.98 2.68
N GLY A 27 -2.26 3.18 1.66
CA GLY A 27 -1.32 2.53 0.74
C GLY A 27 -1.49 3.00 -0.69
N GLN A 28 -0.58 2.59 -1.55
CA GLN A 28 -0.71 2.64 -3.01
C GLN A 28 -1.52 1.42 -3.50
N ILE A 29 -1.15 0.81 -4.63
CA ILE A 29 -1.78 -0.43 -5.10
C ILE A 29 -1.29 -1.62 -4.29
N ALA A 30 0.01 -1.70 -4.03
CA ALA A 30 0.66 -2.83 -3.39
C ALA A 30 1.73 -2.47 -2.34
N ILE A 31 2.16 -1.20 -2.28
CA ILE A 31 3.14 -0.73 -1.31
C ILE A 31 2.53 0.31 -0.35
N PRO A 32 3.13 0.53 0.83
CA PRO A 32 2.73 1.63 1.72
C PRO A 32 2.89 3.00 1.05
N SER A 33 2.10 3.99 1.50
CA SER A 33 2.28 5.41 1.19
C SER A 33 2.77 6.19 2.41
N THR A 34 3.08 7.47 2.22
CA THR A 34 3.36 8.39 3.33
C THR A 34 2.10 8.92 4.02
N ASP A 35 0.91 8.61 3.51
CA ASP A 35 -0.34 8.97 4.17
C ASP A 35 -0.56 8.11 5.41
N ALA A 36 -1.12 8.69 6.46
CA ALA A 36 -1.56 7.99 7.66
C ALA A 36 -2.89 8.55 8.16
N LYS A 37 -3.68 7.68 8.79
CA LYS A 37 -4.99 8.05 9.34
C LYS A 37 -4.86 9.12 10.42
N GLY A 38 -5.79 10.05 10.40
CA GLY A 38 -5.96 11.04 11.47
C GLY A 38 -6.45 10.39 12.77
N PHE A 39 -6.37 11.15 13.86
CA PHE A 39 -6.84 10.64 15.15
C PHE A 39 -8.31 10.26 15.12
N LYS A 40 -8.63 9.03 15.53
CA LYS A 40 -9.95 8.40 15.51
C LYS A 40 -10.50 8.05 14.13
N ASP A 41 -9.82 8.38 13.04
CA ASP A 41 -10.22 7.87 11.73
C ASP A 41 -10.00 6.37 11.67
N VAL A 42 -10.99 5.65 11.19
CA VAL A 42 -10.95 4.20 11.02
C VAL A 42 -11.27 3.85 9.58
N THR A 43 -10.55 2.90 9.01
CA THR A 43 -10.86 2.34 7.69
C THR A 43 -10.95 0.84 7.77
N ILE A 44 -12.01 0.28 7.20
CA ILE A 44 -12.09 -1.13 6.87
C ILE A 44 -11.69 -1.30 5.41
N ASN A 45 -10.75 -2.20 5.15
CA ASN A 45 -10.31 -2.59 3.82
C ASN A 45 -10.79 -4.01 3.51
N ILE A 46 -11.38 -4.20 2.34
CA ILE A 46 -11.70 -5.53 1.80
C ILE A 46 -11.01 -5.63 0.45
N SER A 47 -10.07 -6.53 0.31
CA SER A 47 -9.27 -6.62 -0.91
C SER A 47 -8.99 -8.06 -1.33
N ASN A 48 -8.59 -8.21 -2.59
CA ASN A 48 -8.18 -9.49 -3.13
C ASN A 48 -6.95 -9.34 -4.05
N ILE A 49 -6.29 -10.46 -4.27
CA ILE A 49 -5.30 -10.67 -5.33
C ILE A 49 -5.76 -11.89 -6.10
N ALA A 50 -6.36 -11.67 -7.28
CA ALA A 50 -6.91 -12.70 -8.14
C ALA A 50 -5.98 -12.96 -9.33
N ARG A 51 -5.48 -14.18 -9.46
CA ARG A 51 -4.56 -14.56 -10.53
C ARG A 51 -5.30 -14.75 -11.84
N PHE A 52 -4.82 -14.16 -12.94
CA PHE A 52 -5.44 -14.33 -14.28
C PHE A 52 -5.33 -15.76 -14.79
N ASN A 53 -4.33 -16.49 -14.39
CA ASN A 53 -4.09 -17.86 -14.82
C ASN A 53 -3.89 -18.77 -13.60
N ASN A 54 -5.00 -19.07 -12.95
CA ASN A 54 -5.03 -20.00 -11.83
C ASN A 54 -5.33 -21.40 -12.40
N THR A 55 -4.29 -22.15 -12.75
CA THR A 55 -4.40 -23.53 -13.23
C THR A 55 -4.63 -24.54 -12.11
N GLY A 56 -5.26 -24.10 -11.00
CA GLY A 56 -5.80 -25.03 -10.00
C GLY A 56 -4.79 -25.69 -9.08
N GLY A 57 -3.59 -25.16 -8.97
CA GLY A 57 -2.57 -25.69 -8.05
C GLY A 57 -2.36 -24.81 -6.81
N ALA A 58 -1.85 -25.40 -5.73
CA ALA A 58 -1.49 -24.71 -4.49
C ALA A 58 -0.41 -23.62 -4.69
N ALA A 59 0.30 -23.66 -5.82
CA ALA A 59 1.47 -22.83 -6.12
C ALA A 59 1.17 -21.35 -6.39
N ASN A 60 -0.06 -20.95 -6.70
CA ASN A 60 -0.44 -19.56 -6.95
C ASN A 60 -1.88 -19.29 -6.51
N PRO A 61 -2.18 -19.34 -5.23
CA PRO A 61 -3.54 -19.12 -4.74
C PRO A 61 -3.97 -17.67 -4.96
N ASN A 62 -5.27 -17.46 -5.04
CA ASN A 62 -5.85 -16.14 -4.83
C ASN A 62 -5.72 -15.79 -3.34
N TYR A 63 -5.65 -14.50 -3.05
CA TYR A 63 -5.65 -13.97 -1.69
C TYR A 63 -6.85 -13.09 -1.46
N TYR A 64 -7.40 -13.18 -0.27
CA TYR A 64 -8.49 -12.32 0.21
C TYR A 64 -8.05 -11.71 1.52
N ASN A 65 -8.28 -10.43 1.67
CA ASN A 65 -7.95 -9.69 2.88
C ASN A 65 -9.16 -8.91 3.39
N VAL A 66 -9.34 -8.95 4.69
CA VAL A 66 -10.19 -8.02 5.43
C VAL A 66 -9.32 -7.37 6.50
N GLY A 67 -9.10 -6.09 6.39
CA GLY A 67 -8.24 -5.32 7.29
C GLY A 67 -8.98 -4.19 7.97
N VAL A 68 -8.46 -3.76 9.10
CA VAL A 68 -8.87 -2.54 9.80
C VAL A 68 -7.62 -1.73 10.15
N VAL A 69 -7.68 -0.42 9.92
CA VAL A 69 -6.64 0.54 10.27
C VAL A 69 -7.25 1.70 11.02
N ALA A 70 -6.60 2.16 12.08
CA ALA A 70 -7.05 3.28 12.91
C ALA A 70 -5.91 4.26 13.20
N GLY A 71 -6.21 5.55 13.17
CA GLY A 71 -5.31 6.61 13.61
C GLY A 71 -5.39 6.81 15.13
N VAL A 72 -4.23 6.80 15.79
CA VAL A 72 -4.17 6.77 17.27
C VAL A 72 -3.52 7.98 17.91
N LEU A 73 -2.80 8.83 17.17
CA LEU A 73 -2.19 10.04 17.71
C LEU A 73 -3.03 11.29 17.42
N PRO A 74 -3.27 12.15 18.42
CA PRO A 74 -4.07 13.37 18.24
C PRO A 74 -3.24 14.55 17.71
N PHE A 75 -2.27 14.29 16.82
CA PHE A 75 -1.38 15.32 16.27
C PHE A 75 -1.56 15.42 14.77
N GLU A 76 -1.72 16.64 14.25
CA GLU A 76 -1.80 16.88 12.81
C GLU A 76 -0.45 16.74 12.10
N ALA A 77 0.63 17.13 12.79
CA ALA A 77 1.98 17.13 12.22
C ALA A 77 2.58 15.72 12.09
N VAL A 78 2.25 14.83 13.02
CA VAL A 78 2.76 13.46 13.09
C VAL A 78 1.61 12.54 13.41
N LYS A 79 1.34 11.60 12.53
CA LYS A 79 0.25 10.64 12.62
C LYS A 79 0.80 9.25 12.85
N LEU A 80 0.18 8.49 13.72
CA LEU A 80 0.43 7.06 13.90
C LEU A 80 -0.84 6.31 13.58
N GLU A 81 -0.75 5.37 12.66
CA GLU A 81 -1.80 4.39 12.43
C GLU A 81 -1.34 3.00 12.84
N ILE A 82 -2.28 2.21 13.33
CA ILE A 82 -2.12 0.79 13.62
C ILE A 82 -3.21 0.01 12.90
N GLY A 83 -2.90 -1.20 12.49
CA GLY A 83 -3.85 -2.03 11.77
C GLY A 83 -3.68 -3.52 12.02
N ALA A 84 -4.73 -4.24 11.70
CA ALA A 84 -4.77 -5.69 11.69
C ALA A 84 -5.49 -6.17 10.42
N ASP A 85 -4.96 -7.22 9.82
CA ASP A 85 -5.44 -7.84 8.59
C ASP A 85 -5.72 -9.31 8.83
N PHE A 86 -6.82 -9.79 8.28
CA PHE A 86 -7.16 -11.20 8.14
C PHE A 86 -6.95 -11.58 6.68
N ILE A 87 -5.89 -12.35 6.39
CA ILE A 87 -5.51 -12.75 5.03
C ILE A 87 -5.68 -14.25 4.89
N THR A 88 -6.45 -14.68 3.88
CA THR A 88 -6.68 -16.09 3.59
C THR A 88 -6.62 -16.36 2.10
N THR A 89 -6.22 -17.56 1.73
CA THR A 89 -6.30 -18.06 0.35
C THR A 89 -7.67 -18.67 0.04
N GLY A 90 -8.46 -18.97 1.07
CA GLY A 90 -9.71 -19.72 0.96
C GLY A 90 -9.50 -21.19 0.55
N ASN A 91 -8.28 -21.66 0.46
CA ASN A 91 -7.97 -23.04 0.09
C ASN A 91 -7.85 -23.92 1.32
N LYS A 92 -8.73 -24.88 1.44
CA LYS A 92 -8.70 -25.85 2.55
C LYS A 92 -7.37 -26.63 2.55
N GLY A 93 -6.68 -26.57 3.70
CA GLY A 93 -5.37 -27.22 3.87
C GLY A 93 -4.16 -26.36 3.53
N ASN A 94 -4.35 -25.09 3.17
CA ASN A 94 -3.26 -24.15 3.08
C ASN A 94 -2.79 -23.75 4.50
N ARG A 95 -1.56 -24.07 4.83
CA ARG A 95 -1.02 -23.81 6.18
C ARG A 95 -0.86 -22.33 6.53
N ALA A 96 -0.79 -21.44 5.55
CA ALA A 96 -0.78 -20.01 5.82
C ALA A 96 -2.11 -19.54 6.42
N ASP A 97 -3.22 -20.23 6.10
CA ASP A 97 -4.55 -19.95 6.62
C ASP A 97 -4.76 -20.46 8.07
N ASP A 98 -3.82 -21.24 8.62
CA ASP A 98 -3.88 -21.69 10.03
C ASP A 98 -3.67 -20.53 11.02
N SER A 99 -3.02 -19.45 10.60
CA SER A 99 -2.84 -18.22 11.38
C SER A 99 -2.95 -16.99 10.47
N PRO A 100 -4.17 -16.61 10.09
CA PRO A 100 -4.44 -15.63 9.03
C PRO A 100 -4.26 -14.18 9.49
N PHE A 101 -3.84 -13.93 10.73
CA PHE A 101 -3.73 -12.58 11.28
C PHE A 101 -2.34 -11.99 11.05
N TYR A 102 -2.36 -10.73 10.57
CA TYR A 102 -1.19 -9.90 10.35
C TYR A 102 -1.42 -8.54 10.97
N PHE A 103 -0.36 -7.91 11.46
CA PHE A 103 -0.42 -6.60 12.06
C PHE A 103 0.44 -5.61 11.28
N ASN A 104 0.11 -4.33 11.40
CA ASN A 104 0.86 -3.25 10.79
C ASN A 104 0.82 -2.00 11.68
N ALA A 105 1.83 -1.14 11.52
CA ALA A 105 1.90 0.17 12.14
C ALA A 105 2.71 1.12 11.25
N LYS A 106 2.31 2.39 11.20
CA LYS A 106 2.99 3.43 10.42
C LYS A 106 2.96 4.76 11.16
N LEU A 107 4.13 5.37 11.30
CA LEU A 107 4.32 6.74 11.73
C LEU A 107 4.63 7.59 10.51
N ALA A 108 3.89 8.69 10.32
CA ALA A 108 4.07 9.55 9.16
C ALA A 108 3.96 11.03 9.54
N THR A 109 4.65 11.88 8.78
CA THR A 109 4.55 13.33 8.85
C THR A 109 3.76 13.87 7.67
N ALA A 110 3.10 15.01 7.87
CA ALA A 110 2.48 15.71 6.75
C ALA A 110 3.54 16.27 5.80
N GLU A 111 3.18 16.43 4.54
CA GLU A 111 3.91 17.25 3.58
C GLU A 111 3.77 18.74 3.97
N ASP A 112 4.76 19.57 3.63
CA ASP A 112 4.78 21.00 3.93
C ASP A 112 4.71 21.35 5.43
N LEU A 113 5.22 20.44 6.26
CA LEU A 113 5.21 20.59 7.72
C LEU A 113 5.86 21.92 8.14
N GLY A 114 5.19 22.62 9.07
CA GLY A 114 5.64 23.93 9.55
C GLY A 114 5.54 25.05 8.51
N GLY A 115 4.78 24.88 7.43
CA GLY A 115 4.63 25.85 6.36
C GLY A 115 5.77 25.90 5.35
N ASN A 116 6.73 24.98 5.48
CA ASN A 116 7.84 24.85 4.53
C ASN A 116 7.41 24.04 3.30
N LYS A 117 7.10 24.71 2.20
CA LYS A 117 6.65 24.10 0.94
C LYS A 117 7.66 23.12 0.28
N TRP A 118 8.89 23.10 0.74
CA TRP A 118 9.93 22.18 0.27
C TRP A 118 10.01 20.91 1.12
N MET A 119 9.37 20.92 2.30
CA MET A 119 9.42 19.79 3.20
C MET A 119 8.63 18.61 2.62
N PRO A 120 9.26 17.46 2.35
CA PRO A 120 8.53 16.27 1.92
C PRO A 120 7.80 15.63 3.10
N ALA A 121 6.82 14.78 2.80
CA ALA A 121 6.27 13.86 3.76
C ALA A 121 7.24 12.71 4.02
N PHE A 122 7.28 12.21 5.26
CA PHE A 122 8.05 11.02 5.65
C PHE A 122 7.14 9.98 6.26
N ALA A 123 7.45 8.71 6.04
CA ALA A 123 6.83 7.62 6.76
C ALA A 123 7.85 6.55 7.12
N VAL A 124 7.70 5.98 8.29
CA VAL A 124 8.37 4.75 8.70
C VAL A 124 7.33 3.79 9.26
N GLY A 125 7.50 2.51 9.01
CA GLY A 125 6.50 1.57 9.48
C GLY A 125 6.93 0.12 9.36
N VAL A 126 6.02 -0.72 9.81
CA VAL A 126 6.10 -2.17 9.73
C VAL A 126 4.78 -2.71 9.19
N TYR A 127 4.84 -3.74 8.36
CA TYR A 127 3.64 -4.41 7.89
C TYR A 127 3.88 -5.90 7.64
N ASN A 128 2.82 -6.65 7.47
CA ASN A 128 2.85 -8.10 7.37
C ASN A 128 3.57 -8.76 8.55
N LEU A 129 3.32 -8.25 9.78
CA LEU A 129 3.75 -8.88 11.02
C LEU A 129 2.86 -10.12 11.24
N GLY A 130 3.23 -11.22 10.62
CA GLY A 130 2.47 -12.47 10.68
C GLY A 130 2.62 -13.18 12.02
N THR A 131 1.70 -14.08 12.32
CA THR A 131 1.62 -14.77 13.60
C THR A 131 2.13 -16.22 13.56
N LEU A 132 2.26 -16.81 12.38
CA LEU A 132 2.73 -18.19 12.21
C LEU A 132 4.22 -18.24 11.91
N ASP A 133 4.93 -19.13 12.63
CA ASP A 133 6.33 -19.45 12.35
C ASP A 133 6.64 -20.90 12.75
N THR A 134 6.57 -21.78 11.78
CA THR A 134 6.83 -23.22 11.94
C THR A 134 8.07 -23.63 11.12
N SER A 135 8.53 -24.86 11.26
CA SER A 135 9.63 -25.37 10.44
C SER A 135 9.30 -25.41 8.94
N VAL A 136 8.02 -25.45 8.58
CA VAL A 136 7.54 -25.62 7.20
C VAL A 136 7.07 -24.31 6.60
N VAL A 137 6.30 -23.49 7.34
CA VAL A 137 5.68 -22.24 6.85
C VAL A 137 5.93 -21.12 7.84
N SER A 138 6.28 -19.94 7.34
CA SER A 138 6.31 -18.71 8.10
C SER A 138 5.48 -17.64 7.40
N THR A 139 4.56 -17.02 8.13
CA THR A 139 3.80 -15.85 7.67
C THR A 139 4.46 -14.54 8.11
N ARG A 140 5.53 -14.62 8.92
CA ARG A 140 6.26 -13.48 9.49
C ARG A 140 7.16 -12.81 8.46
N GLN A 141 6.57 -12.11 7.49
CA GLN A 141 7.35 -11.29 6.55
C GLN A 141 8.06 -10.15 7.27
N ASN A 142 7.42 -9.56 8.30
CA ASN A 142 7.98 -8.55 9.20
C ASN A 142 8.70 -7.43 8.46
N LEU A 143 8.02 -6.86 7.47
CA LEU A 143 8.57 -5.81 6.62
C LEU A 143 8.68 -4.50 7.40
N VAL A 144 9.89 -4.00 7.53
CA VAL A 144 10.18 -2.65 8.00
C VAL A 144 10.48 -1.77 6.80
N TYR A 145 9.98 -0.55 6.76
CA TYR A 145 10.20 0.36 5.62
C TYR A 145 10.34 1.81 6.05
N GLY A 146 10.95 2.61 5.18
CA GLY A 146 10.99 4.05 5.23
C GLY A 146 10.68 4.64 3.86
N LEU A 147 9.88 5.71 3.83
CA LEU A 147 9.45 6.40 2.62
C LEU A 147 9.58 7.90 2.77
N VAL A 148 9.87 8.56 1.67
CA VAL A 148 9.77 10.00 1.49
C VAL A 148 8.90 10.27 0.27
N ALA A 149 8.03 11.29 0.34
CA ALA A 149 7.15 11.66 -0.76
C ALA A 149 7.05 13.18 -0.91
N LYS A 150 6.95 13.62 -2.18
CA LYS A 150 6.71 15.03 -2.50
C LYS A 150 5.73 15.17 -3.65
N THR A 151 4.74 16.03 -3.46
CA THR A 151 3.80 16.42 -4.51
C THR A 151 4.40 17.51 -5.37
N ILE A 152 4.49 17.24 -6.67
CA ILE A 152 4.93 18.19 -7.68
C ILE A 152 3.69 18.68 -8.42
N PRO A 153 3.43 20.00 -8.45
CA PRO A 153 2.26 20.56 -9.13
C PRO A 153 2.12 20.00 -10.55
N VAL A 154 0.92 19.65 -10.94
CA VAL A 154 0.54 19.09 -12.25
C VAL A 154 1.04 17.65 -12.47
N ILE A 155 2.24 17.30 -12.01
CA ILE A 155 2.81 15.95 -12.21
C ILE A 155 2.15 14.92 -11.28
N GLY A 156 1.89 15.28 -10.02
CA GLY A 156 1.42 14.36 -8.98
C GLY A 156 2.47 14.11 -7.90
N ARG A 157 2.22 13.14 -7.04
CA ARG A 157 3.11 12.78 -5.93
C ARG A 157 4.07 11.70 -6.37
N ILE A 158 5.35 11.89 -6.06
CA ILE A 158 6.42 10.91 -6.25
C ILE A 158 6.86 10.47 -4.86
N SER A 159 6.99 9.16 -4.65
CA SER A 159 7.49 8.58 -3.41
C SER A 159 8.67 7.66 -3.70
N ALA A 160 9.63 7.65 -2.79
CA ALA A 160 10.78 6.74 -2.84
C ALA A 160 11.18 6.30 -1.43
N GLY A 161 11.74 5.11 -1.32
CA GLY A 161 12.24 4.59 -0.05
C GLY A 161 12.79 3.19 -0.15
N GLY A 162 12.91 2.53 0.99
CA GLY A 162 13.45 1.18 1.06
C GLY A 162 12.71 0.33 2.08
N TYR A 163 12.92 -0.96 1.98
CA TYR A 163 12.36 -1.94 2.89
C TYR A 163 13.38 -3.05 3.22
N HIS A 164 13.13 -3.69 4.35
CA HIS A 164 13.80 -4.90 4.78
C HIS A 164 12.80 -5.81 5.49
N GLY A 165 12.92 -7.12 5.30
CA GLY A 165 12.03 -8.08 5.95
C GLY A 165 12.70 -9.41 6.24
N SER A 166 11.92 -10.39 6.69
CA SER A 166 12.40 -11.73 6.98
C SER A 166 12.74 -12.49 5.69
N SER A 167 13.98 -12.88 5.52
CA SER A 167 14.41 -13.69 4.37
C SER A 167 13.60 -15.00 4.26
N ARG A 168 13.26 -15.60 5.39
CA ARG A 168 12.51 -16.85 5.44
C ARG A 168 11.10 -16.74 4.87
N ALA A 169 10.39 -15.66 5.15
CA ALA A 169 9.01 -15.48 4.72
C ALA A 169 8.88 -14.74 3.38
N LEU A 170 9.90 -13.94 2.98
CA LEU A 170 9.89 -13.18 1.74
C LEU A 170 10.60 -13.91 0.59
N ALA A 171 11.76 -14.51 0.89
CA ALA A 171 12.62 -15.12 -0.10
C ALA A 171 12.41 -16.63 -0.23
N ASN A 172 11.38 -17.17 0.41
CA ASN A 172 11.16 -18.58 0.52
C ASN A 172 10.67 -19.20 -0.80
N GLY A 173 11.59 -19.49 -1.65
CA GLY A 173 11.49 -20.57 -2.61
C GLY A 173 12.40 -21.68 -2.10
N THR A 174 12.29 -22.89 -2.61
CA THR A 174 13.05 -24.09 -2.29
C THR A 174 14.58 -23.95 -2.30
N ASN A 175 15.07 -22.76 -2.59
CA ASN A 175 16.48 -22.40 -2.58
C ASN A 175 16.76 -21.38 -1.47
N PHE A 176 16.85 -21.85 -0.24
CA PHE A 176 17.53 -21.15 0.85
C PHE A 176 19.04 -20.92 0.60
N SER A 177 19.47 -20.95 -0.64
CA SER A 177 20.85 -20.65 -0.99
C SER A 177 21.05 -19.14 -1.05
N GLY A 178 21.05 -18.49 0.12
CA GLY A 178 21.93 -17.40 0.45
C GLY A 178 21.94 -16.12 -0.40
N THR A 179 20.96 -15.87 -1.24
CA THR A 179 20.81 -14.56 -1.88
C THR A 179 19.70 -13.81 -1.17
N ASP A 180 20.10 -12.82 -0.36
CA ASP A 180 19.24 -11.99 0.46
C ASP A 180 18.36 -11.08 -0.40
N ASN A 181 17.25 -11.61 -0.91
CA ASN A 181 16.23 -10.84 -1.63
C ASN A 181 15.14 -10.28 -0.69
N ASN A 182 15.47 -10.10 0.58
CA ASN A 182 14.57 -9.62 1.61
C ASN A 182 14.62 -8.11 1.84
N SER A 183 15.40 -7.41 1.04
CA SER A 183 15.53 -5.95 1.07
C SER A 183 15.40 -5.38 -0.35
N GLY A 184 15.01 -4.12 -0.43
CA GLY A 184 14.92 -3.46 -1.72
C GLY A 184 14.43 -2.03 -1.62
N VAL A 185 14.09 -1.48 -2.78
CA VAL A 185 13.55 -0.13 -2.92
C VAL A 185 12.05 -0.17 -3.16
N LEU A 186 11.39 0.90 -2.70
CA LEU A 186 10.00 1.21 -2.94
C LEU A 186 9.94 2.51 -3.73
N VAL A 187 9.20 2.54 -4.82
CA VAL A 187 8.99 3.75 -5.63
C VAL A 187 7.53 3.81 -6.03
N SER A 188 6.93 4.99 -6.00
CA SER A 188 5.59 5.17 -6.54
C SER A 188 5.39 6.55 -7.14
N TRP A 189 4.41 6.61 -8.02
CA TRP A 189 3.79 7.82 -8.53
C TRP A 189 2.29 7.70 -8.37
N ASP A 190 1.66 8.77 -7.90
CA ASP A 190 0.21 8.82 -7.80
C ASP A 190 -0.33 10.22 -8.03
N ARG A 191 -1.57 10.29 -8.51
CA ARG A 191 -2.24 11.55 -8.78
C ARG A 191 -3.76 11.42 -8.77
N THR A 192 -4.44 12.40 -8.15
CA THR A 192 -5.86 12.62 -8.40
C THR A 192 -6.02 13.37 -9.73
N MET A 193 -6.82 12.83 -10.64
CA MET A 193 -7.02 13.35 -11.99
C MET A 193 -8.11 14.42 -12.00
N THR A 194 -7.84 15.54 -11.32
CA THR A 194 -8.82 16.61 -11.10
C THR A 194 -9.32 17.25 -12.39
N GLU A 195 -8.58 17.15 -13.49
CA GLU A 195 -9.00 17.58 -14.83
C GLU A 195 -10.13 16.71 -15.41
N ILE A 196 -10.31 15.49 -14.88
CA ILE A 196 -11.39 14.57 -15.27
C ILE A 196 -12.44 14.54 -14.15
N SER A 197 -11.99 14.26 -12.92
CA SER A 197 -12.81 14.21 -11.72
C SER A 197 -11.93 14.23 -10.49
N ASP A 198 -12.33 14.97 -9.47
CA ASP A 198 -11.73 14.95 -8.13
C ASP A 198 -11.90 13.60 -7.39
N LYS A 199 -12.75 12.73 -7.93
CA LYS A 199 -13.00 11.37 -7.40
C LYS A 199 -12.11 10.31 -8.01
N LEU A 200 -11.42 10.63 -9.11
CA LEU A 200 -10.59 9.68 -9.85
C LEU A 200 -9.12 9.85 -9.46
N TRP A 201 -8.53 8.77 -8.96
CA TRP A 201 -7.12 8.68 -8.64
C TRP A 201 -6.44 7.58 -9.48
N PHE A 202 -5.22 7.83 -9.91
CA PHE A 202 -4.34 6.86 -10.54
C PHE A 202 -3.05 6.70 -9.77
N GLY A 203 -2.51 5.48 -9.77
CA GLY A 203 -1.22 5.19 -9.18
C GLY A 203 -0.47 4.11 -9.92
N ILE A 204 0.86 4.19 -9.77
CA ILE A 204 1.84 3.20 -10.18
C ILE A 204 2.78 3.03 -9.01
N ASP A 205 3.05 1.80 -8.60
CA ASP A 205 4.02 1.51 -7.56
C ASP A 205 4.94 0.35 -7.94
N TYR A 206 6.12 0.34 -7.36
CA TYR A 206 7.12 -0.69 -7.58
C TYR A 206 7.82 -1.05 -6.28
N MET A 207 7.88 -2.33 -6.02
CA MET A 207 8.69 -2.95 -4.98
C MET A 207 9.73 -3.83 -5.64
N SER A 208 11.00 -3.50 -5.48
CA SER A 208 12.11 -4.29 -6.04
C SER A 208 12.30 -5.59 -5.27
N GLY A 209 13.16 -6.45 -5.79
CA GLY A 209 13.52 -7.73 -5.17
C GLY A 209 12.83 -8.92 -5.81
N ASN A 210 13.58 -10.03 -5.90
CA ASN A 210 13.06 -11.31 -6.35
C ASN A 210 12.51 -12.09 -5.14
N ASN A 211 11.42 -11.59 -4.59
CA ASN A 211 10.78 -12.14 -3.40
C ASN A 211 9.25 -12.16 -3.57
N ALA A 212 8.55 -12.64 -2.56
CA ALA A 212 7.11 -12.83 -2.60
C ALA A 212 6.29 -11.55 -2.88
N ASN A 213 6.85 -10.39 -2.56
CA ASN A 213 6.17 -9.11 -2.67
C ASN A 213 6.75 -8.20 -3.76
N GLY A 214 7.86 -8.59 -4.39
CA GLY A 214 8.47 -7.83 -5.48
C GLY A 214 7.55 -7.75 -6.69
N GLN A 215 7.14 -6.53 -7.09
CA GLN A 215 6.13 -6.34 -8.12
C GLN A 215 6.08 -4.91 -8.65
N LEU A 216 5.49 -4.76 -9.82
CA LEU A 216 4.99 -3.51 -10.38
C LEU A 216 3.47 -3.52 -10.28
N GLY A 217 2.91 -2.54 -9.58
CA GLY A 217 1.47 -2.31 -9.47
C GLY A 217 1.05 -1.10 -10.29
N PHE A 218 -0.12 -1.15 -10.90
CA PHE A 218 -0.77 0.02 -11.49
C PHE A 218 -2.28 -0.11 -11.39
N GLY A 219 -2.96 1.00 -11.14
CA GLY A 219 -4.38 0.97 -10.91
C GLY A 219 -5.02 2.35 -10.82
N ALA A 220 -6.33 2.31 -10.68
CA ALA A 220 -7.15 3.48 -10.49
C ALA A 220 -8.14 3.27 -9.35
N SER A 221 -8.49 4.33 -8.66
CA SER A 221 -9.58 4.30 -7.69
C SER A 221 -10.63 5.35 -7.99
N TRP A 222 -11.85 5.04 -7.57
CA TRP A 222 -12.99 5.94 -7.63
C TRP A 222 -13.61 6.12 -6.26
N ALA A 223 -13.70 7.37 -5.81
CA ALA A 223 -14.39 7.73 -4.57
C ALA A 223 -15.89 7.92 -4.84
N PHE A 224 -16.70 6.92 -4.52
CA PHE A 224 -18.16 6.99 -4.66
C PHE A 224 -18.77 8.00 -3.69
N SER A 225 -18.20 8.08 -2.49
CA SER A 225 -18.56 9.03 -1.44
C SER A 225 -17.32 9.38 -0.61
N LYS A 226 -17.48 10.21 0.43
CA LYS A 226 -16.41 10.47 1.41
C LYS A 226 -16.02 9.23 2.20
N THR A 227 -16.93 8.26 2.30
CA THR A 227 -16.74 7.04 3.09
C THR A 227 -16.38 5.82 2.25
N ILE A 228 -16.67 5.80 0.95
CA ILE A 228 -16.52 4.60 0.11
C ILE A 228 -15.64 4.90 -1.08
N THR A 229 -14.54 4.18 -1.20
CA THR A 229 -13.62 4.20 -2.33
C THR A 229 -13.36 2.78 -2.82
N LEU A 230 -13.38 2.56 -4.13
CA LEU A 230 -13.01 1.31 -4.77
C LEU A 230 -11.79 1.53 -5.65
N LEU A 231 -10.77 0.73 -5.45
CA LEU A 231 -9.58 0.64 -6.29
C LEU A 231 -9.63 -0.65 -7.11
N ALA A 232 -9.25 -0.55 -8.37
CA ALA A 232 -9.01 -1.69 -9.25
C ALA A 232 -7.62 -1.54 -9.88
N GLY A 233 -6.85 -2.63 -9.92
CA GLY A 233 -5.48 -2.59 -10.40
C GLY A 233 -4.95 -3.94 -10.86
N VAL A 234 -3.75 -3.90 -11.42
CA VAL A 234 -3.00 -5.07 -11.87
C VAL A 234 -1.65 -5.08 -11.16
N GLN A 235 -1.22 -6.24 -10.74
CA GLN A 235 0.08 -6.48 -10.10
C GLN A 235 0.88 -7.46 -10.96
N VAL A 236 2.02 -7.00 -11.46
CA VAL A 236 2.97 -7.80 -12.25
C VAL A 236 4.15 -8.13 -11.34
N PHE A 237 4.20 -9.37 -10.89
CA PHE A 237 5.25 -9.82 -9.98
C PHE A 237 6.59 -9.98 -10.70
N ASN A 238 7.68 -9.75 -9.97
CA ASN A 238 9.04 -9.82 -10.51
C ASN A 238 9.32 -11.23 -11.03
N PRO A 239 9.80 -11.38 -12.28
CA PRO A 239 9.92 -12.69 -12.95
C PRO A 239 11.02 -13.59 -12.37
N GLY A 240 11.96 -13.01 -11.62
CA GLY A 240 13.03 -13.77 -10.95
C GLY A 240 12.56 -14.58 -9.73
N TYR A 241 11.38 -14.25 -9.20
CA TYR A 241 10.79 -15.02 -8.11
C TYR A 241 9.98 -16.20 -8.66
N LYS A 242 10.38 -17.40 -8.27
CA LYS A 242 9.68 -18.65 -8.62
C LYS A 242 9.25 -19.31 -7.32
N PRO A 243 7.97 -19.17 -6.93
CA PRO A 243 7.44 -19.89 -5.77
C PRO A 243 7.57 -21.40 -6.03
N SER A 244 7.89 -22.16 -4.99
CA SER A 244 7.85 -23.61 -5.07
C SER A 244 6.40 -24.09 -5.21
N GLU A 245 6.21 -25.28 -5.77
CA GLU A 245 4.88 -25.86 -6.01
C GLU A 245 4.04 -26.04 -4.74
N ASN A 246 4.68 -25.99 -3.57
CA ASN A 246 4.05 -26.22 -2.27
C ASN A 246 3.88 -24.97 -1.41
N GLU A 247 4.17 -23.77 -1.93
CA GLU A 247 4.17 -22.54 -1.13
C GLU A 247 3.06 -21.57 -1.52
N SER A 248 2.33 -21.15 -0.50
CA SER A 248 1.22 -20.20 -0.58
C SER A 248 1.71 -18.77 -0.39
N ILE A 249 2.57 -18.31 -1.31
CA ILE A 249 3.14 -16.96 -1.20
C ILE A 249 2.64 -16.11 -2.36
N PRO A 250 2.31 -14.80 -2.12
CA PRO A 250 1.86 -13.88 -3.18
C PRO A 250 2.88 -13.78 -4.26
N GLY A 251 3.50 -13.93 -4.96
CA GLY A 251 4.51 -13.78 -5.99
C GLY A 251 4.18 -14.58 -7.24
N GLY A 252 4.94 -14.37 -8.26
CA GLY A 252 4.96 -15.18 -9.46
C GLY A 252 4.10 -14.67 -10.60
N LYS A 253 2.81 -14.99 -10.69
CA LYS A 253 1.99 -14.66 -11.85
C LYS A 253 1.23 -13.35 -11.70
N THR A 254 1.07 -12.63 -12.81
CA THR A 254 0.25 -11.42 -12.87
C THR A 254 -1.14 -11.65 -12.27
N ALA A 255 -1.57 -10.70 -11.46
CA ALA A 255 -2.84 -10.74 -10.76
C ALA A 255 -3.62 -9.44 -10.95
N PHE A 256 -4.93 -9.56 -10.84
CA PHE A 256 -5.84 -8.43 -10.68
C PHE A 256 -6.12 -8.21 -9.19
N THR A 257 -6.21 -6.96 -8.77
CA THR A 257 -6.61 -6.59 -7.40
C THR A 257 -7.83 -5.68 -7.43
N THR A 258 -8.74 -5.90 -6.51
CA THR A 258 -9.77 -4.92 -6.13
C THR A 258 -9.66 -4.65 -4.65
N GLN A 259 -9.81 -3.38 -4.26
CA GLN A 259 -9.69 -2.95 -2.87
C GLN A 259 -10.82 -1.98 -2.56
N LEU A 260 -11.72 -2.38 -1.68
CA LEU A 260 -12.80 -1.56 -1.18
C LEU A 260 -12.38 -0.96 0.16
N PHE A 261 -12.44 0.36 0.26
CA PHE A 261 -12.16 1.11 1.49
C PHE A 261 -13.45 1.73 2.02
N ILE A 262 -13.74 1.47 3.30
CA ILE A 262 -14.88 2.03 4.03
C ILE A 262 -14.32 2.84 5.19
N ASN A 263 -14.50 4.15 5.16
CA ASN A 263 -13.92 5.11 6.12
C ASN A 263 -15.00 5.61 7.10
N PHE A 264 -14.62 5.75 8.35
CA PHE A 264 -15.47 6.18 9.46
C PHE A 264 -14.82 7.34 10.22
#